data_19ad5cc9cc277876da1de8569d53ac6a
#
_entry.id   19ad5cc9cc277876da1de8569d53ac6a
#
_cell.length_a   1.000
_cell.length_b   1.000
_cell.length_c   1.000
_cell.angle_alpha   90.00
_cell.angle_beta   90.00
_cell.angle_gamma   90.00
#
_symmetry.space_group_name_H-M   'P 1'
#
loop_
_entity.id
_entity.type
_entity.pdbx_description
1 polymer ?
#
loop_
_entity_poly.entity_id
_entity_poly.type
_entity_poly.pdbx_seq_one_letter_code
_entity_poly.pdbx_strand_id
1 'polypeptide(L)'
;MAFSTTALRRTLTTSALTAAIAVSPLLTAIAQAVTLNGAGATFPAPLYEKYISEFQKKNPDIKVNYQAIGSGGGIRQTIAGIIDFGGSDAAMTDSDIAKVSKGILLVPTAGGAVAVVYNLPGVSSLKLSQKSLAEIFAGRLAKWNDPKIAADNPGVNLPDQPIKTAVRADGSGTTFIFTNALSSMNSYFKGRVGVGTAPKWTTNPLKGRGNPGVAAQVKRTPYSIGYVEFAYAKKNGLQAAAIENKKGEFVLPSLETANKALSTVKFPDNFRVFEGNPSDGYPIVGLTWLLVYKQYDADKKAAMKKWINWVLTDGQELNDDLDYTRIPADTAQKAIAAFDAEVK
;
A
#
# COMPACT_ATOMS: atom_id res chain seq x y z
N MET A 1 -69.68 75.79 30.61
CA MET A 1 -69.94 75.03 31.83
C MET A 1 -68.78 74.05 32.07
N ALA A 2 -68.11 74.36 33.10
CA ALA A 2 -67.73 73.53 34.21
C ALA A 2 -66.67 72.46 33.90
N PHE A 3 -65.66 72.17 34.57
CA PHE A 3 -65.00 72.43 35.83
C PHE A 3 -63.57 71.89 35.78
N SER A 4 -62.66 72.62 36.36
CA SER A 4 -61.27 72.25 36.70
C SER A 4 -61.24 71.17 37.77
N THR A 5 -60.23 70.28 37.72
CA THR A 5 -59.58 69.77 38.93
C THR A 5 -58.13 69.36 38.64
N THR A 6 -57.30 70.11 39.33
CA THR A 6 -55.85 69.91 39.47
C THR A 6 -55.62 68.70 40.42
N ALA A 7 -54.73 67.76 40.04
CA ALA A 7 -54.14 66.76 40.92
C ALA A 7 -52.64 66.65 40.75
N LEU A 8 -51.96 67.07 41.78
CA LEU A 8 -50.50 66.97 42.03
C LEU A 8 -50.12 65.53 42.18
N ARG A 9 -49.20 65.02 41.39
CA ARG A 9 -48.52 63.72 41.62
C ARG A 9 -47.02 63.89 41.77
N ARG A 10 -46.58 63.52 42.95
CA ARG A 10 -45.18 63.44 43.34
C ARG A 10 -44.41 62.41 42.46
N THR A 11 -43.31 62.81 41.85
CA THR A 11 -42.38 61.91 41.18
C THR A 11 -41.47 61.27 42.24
N LEU A 12 -41.54 59.97 42.34
CA LEU A 12 -40.54 59.13 43.01
C LEU A 12 -39.58 58.62 41.91
N THR A 13 -38.36 59.11 41.92
CA THR A 13 -37.25 58.59 41.08
C THR A 13 -36.64 57.38 41.74
N THR A 14 -36.92 56.21 41.20
CA THR A 14 -36.20 54.98 41.51
C THR A 14 -35.08 54.78 40.47
N SER A 15 -33.84 55.00 40.89
CA SER A 15 -32.65 54.68 40.09
C SER A 15 -32.45 53.15 40.06
N ALA A 16 -32.81 52.47 38.97
CA ALA A 16 -32.47 51.09 38.73
C ALA A 16 -31.05 51.01 38.11
N LEU A 17 -30.09 50.57 38.89
CA LEU A 17 -28.73 50.24 38.45
C LEU A 17 -28.78 48.91 37.67
N THR A 18 -28.83 48.97 36.34
CA THR A 18 -28.75 47.78 35.48
C THR A 18 -27.28 47.41 35.28
N ALA A 19 -26.80 46.41 36.02
CA ALA A 19 -25.51 45.81 35.77
C ALA A 19 -25.60 44.96 34.48
N ALA A 20 -25.12 45.46 33.36
CA ALA A 20 -24.95 44.72 32.13
C ALA A 20 -23.79 43.73 32.31
N ILE A 21 -24.09 42.46 32.57
CA ILE A 21 -23.13 41.38 32.48
C ILE A 21 -22.85 41.17 30.99
N ALA A 22 -21.69 41.65 30.51
CA ALA A 22 -21.17 41.35 29.18
C ALA A 22 -20.74 39.90 29.17
N VAL A 23 -21.62 39.02 28.74
CA VAL A 23 -21.31 37.64 28.38
C VAL A 23 -20.58 37.72 27.01
N SER A 24 -19.25 37.81 27.07
CA SER A 24 -18.43 37.59 25.85
C SER A 24 -18.64 36.15 25.38
N PRO A 25 -19.17 35.91 24.18
CA PRO A 25 -19.17 34.56 23.64
C PRO A 25 -17.67 34.21 23.39
N LEU A 26 -17.13 33.31 24.21
CA LEU A 26 -15.94 32.57 23.86
C LEU A 26 -16.29 31.78 22.59
N LEU A 27 -16.07 32.37 21.42
CA LEU A 27 -15.99 31.68 20.16
C LEU A 27 -14.77 30.77 20.26
N THR A 28 -14.96 29.56 20.79
CA THR A 28 -14.04 28.46 20.54
C THR A 28 -14.03 28.24 19.03
N ALA A 29 -13.04 28.82 18.35
CA ALA A 29 -12.76 28.48 16.98
C ALA A 29 -12.52 26.96 16.98
N ILE A 30 -13.49 26.21 16.48
CA ILE A 30 -13.29 24.78 16.20
C ILE A 30 -12.21 24.77 15.12
N ALA A 31 -10.98 24.48 15.51
CA ALA A 31 -9.90 24.32 14.58
C ALA A 31 -10.31 23.25 13.55
N GLN A 32 -10.45 23.68 12.30
CA GLN A 32 -10.84 22.76 11.23
C GLN A 32 -9.75 21.71 11.09
N ALA A 33 -10.12 20.43 11.13
CA ALA A 33 -9.18 19.34 11.01
C ALA A 33 -8.38 19.44 9.72
N VAL A 34 -7.05 19.33 9.83
CA VAL A 34 -6.16 19.31 8.66
C VAL A 34 -6.38 18.00 7.91
N THR A 35 -6.68 18.10 6.62
CA THR A 35 -6.90 16.90 5.79
C THR A 35 -5.67 16.58 4.94
N LEU A 36 -5.19 15.34 5.03
CA LEU A 36 -4.16 14.77 4.18
C LEU A 36 -4.80 13.77 3.20
N ASN A 37 -4.70 14.05 1.92
CA ASN A 37 -5.23 13.18 0.86
C ASN A 37 -4.10 12.42 0.18
N GLY A 38 -4.11 11.10 0.31
CA GLY A 38 -3.16 10.20 -0.33
C GLY A 38 -3.82 9.32 -1.38
N ALA A 39 -3.01 8.84 -2.33
CA ALA A 39 -3.45 7.85 -3.30
C ALA A 39 -2.29 7.02 -3.83
N GLY A 40 -2.57 5.78 -4.24
CA GLY A 40 -1.54 4.96 -4.86
C GLY A 40 -1.73 3.45 -4.71
N ALA A 41 -0.68 2.77 -4.32
CA ALA A 41 -0.57 1.33 -4.27
C ALA A 41 -1.75 0.64 -3.57
N THR A 42 -2.20 -0.48 -4.12
CA THR A 42 -3.18 -1.35 -3.45
C THR A 42 -2.50 -2.40 -2.57
N PHE A 43 -1.20 -2.60 -2.70
CA PHE A 43 -0.43 -3.52 -1.86
C PHE A 43 -0.59 -3.18 -0.38
N PRO A 44 -0.31 -1.97 0.11
CA PRO A 44 -0.43 -1.64 1.53
C PRO A 44 -1.85 -1.23 1.95
N ALA A 45 -2.85 -1.23 1.05
CA ALA A 45 -4.14 -0.62 1.37
C ALA A 45 -4.83 -1.22 2.62
N PRO A 46 -4.86 -2.54 2.86
CA PRO A 46 -5.40 -3.09 4.11
C PRO A 46 -4.70 -2.56 5.36
N LEU A 47 -3.37 -2.42 5.31
CA LEU A 47 -2.56 -1.88 6.39
C LEU A 47 -2.81 -0.37 6.57
N TYR A 48 -2.85 0.39 5.48
CA TYR A 48 -3.10 1.84 5.54
C TYR A 48 -4.51 2.17 6.03
N GLU A 49 -5.52 1.37 5.69
CA GLU A 49 -6.87 1.48 6.27
C GLU A 49 -6.83 1.33 7.81
N LYS A 50 -6.10 0.34 8.31
CA LYS A 50 -5.91 0.12 9.75
C LYS A 50 -5.09 1.26 10.38
N TYR A 51 -4.01 1.68 9.76
CA TYR A 51 -3.19 2.82 10.20
C TYR A 51 -4.03 4.09 10.34
N ILE A 52 -4.78 4.45 9.32
CA ILE A 52 -5.64 5.64 9.31
C ILE A 52 -6.66 5.58 10.45
N SER A 53 -7.32 4.44 10.61
CA SER A 53 -8.30 4.26 11.69
C SER A 53 -7.70 4.47 13.08
N GLU A 54 -6.55 3.87 13.37
CA GLU A 54 -5.92 3.98 14.70
C GLU A 54 -5.25 5.34 14.92
N PHE A 55 -4.63 5.90 13.89
CA PHE A 55 -4.02 7.23 13.95
C PHE A 55 -5.06 8.31 14.26
N GLN A 56 -6.20 8.33 13.57
CA GLN A 56 -7.24 9.36 13.75
C GLN A 56 -7.90 9.30 15.13
N LYS A 57 -7.95 8.14 15.78
CA LYS A 57 -8.40 8.02 17.17
C LYS A 57 -7.51 8.81 18.14
N LYS A 58 -6.19 8.82 17.89
CA LYS A 58 -5.20 9.53 18.70
C LYS A 58 -4.99 10.99 18.26
N ASN A 59 -5.35 11.33 17.01
CA ASN A 59 -5.15 12.64 16.38
C ASN A 59 -6.44 13.12 15.70
N PRO A 60 -7.48 13.48 16.47
CA PRO A 60 -8.79 13.86 15.89
C PRO A 60 -8.75 15.18 15.11
N ASP A 61 -7.68 15.96 15.29
CA ASP A 61 -7.35 17.19 14.55
C ASP A 61 -6.78 16.94 13.14
N ILE A 62 -6.47 15.68 12.78
CA ILE A 62 -5.93 15.32 11.47
C ILE A 62 -6.80 14.24 10.83
N LYS A 63 -7.29 14.54 9.62
CA LYS A 63 -7.99 13.58 8.78
C LYS A 63 -7.05 13.06 7.70
N VAL A 64 -6.88 11.74 7.60
CA VAL A 64 -6.10 11.11 6.53
C VAL A 64 -7.05 10.30 5.65
N ASN A 65 -6.96 10.51 4.33
CA ASN A 65 -7.68 9.71 3.35
C ASN A 65 -6.67 9.03 2.43
N TYR A 66 -6.95 7.79 2.02
CA TYR A 66 -6.12 7.07 1.05
C TYR A 66 -6.97 6.38 -0.01
N GLN A 67 -6.65 6.61 -1.29
CA GLN A 67 -7.32 5.97 -2.42
C GLN A 67 -6.42 4.93 -3.07
N ALA A 68 -6.78 3.67 -2.98
CA ALA A 68 -6.01 2.55 -3.53
C ALA A 68 -6.28 2.41 -5.06
N ILE A 69 -5.53 3.14 -5.87
CA ILE A 69 -5.67 3.25 -7.33
C ILE A 69 -4.53 2.60 -8.13
N GLY A 70 -3.58 1.97 -7.45
CA GLY A 70 -2.35 1.38 -7.99
C GLY A 70 -1.17 2.36 -8.00
N SER A 71 0.05 1.82 -7.89
CA SER A 71 1.29 2.60 -7.78
C SER A 71 1.49 3.57 -8.93
N GLY A 72 1.20 3.14 -10.16
CA GLY A 72 1.29 4.03 -11.32
C GLY A 72 0.30 5.21 -11.25
N GLY A 73 -0.87 5.01 -10.65
CA GLY A 73 -1.83 6.08 -10.35
C GLY A 73 -1.28 7.04 -9.30
N GLY A 74 -0.72 6.51 -8.20
CA GLY A 74 -0.07 7.28 -7.15
C GLY A 74 1.07 8.14 -7.66
N ILE A 75 2.00 7.55 -8.40
CA ILE A 75 3.14 8.28 -9.01
C ILE A 75 2.64 9.41 -9.91
N ARG A 76 1.68 9.15 -10.80
CA ARG A 76 1.14 10.20 -11.68
C ARG A 76 0.47 11.34 -10.91
N GLN A 77 -0.32 11.04 -9.88
CA GLN A 77 -0.97 12.08 -9.06
C GLN A 77 0.04 12.85 -8.21
N THR A 78 1.12 12.19 -7.74
CA THR A 78 2.23 12.84 -7.05
C THR A 78 2.96 13.80 -7.99
N ILE A 79 3.27 13.40 -9.23
CA ILE A 79 3.89 14.28 -10.23
C ILE A 79 2.97 15.48 -10.55
N ALA A 80 1.67 15.26 -10.67
CA ALA A 80 0.70 16.30 -10.93
C ALA A 80 0.41 17.25 -9.75
N GLY A 81 0.88 16.91 -8.53
CA GLY A 81 0.70 17.75 -7.34
C GLY A 81 -0.73 17.83 -6.79
N ILE A 82 -1.61 16.87 -7.14
CA ILE A 82 -3.05 16.89 -6.78
C ILE A 82 -3.41 16.09 -5.53
N ILE A 83 -2.44 15.47 -4.89
CA ILE A 83 -2.56 14.76 -3.61
C ILE A 83 -1.50 15.25 -2.63
N ASP A 84 -1.67 15.00 -1.35
CA ASP A 84 -0.71 15.43 -0.33
C ASP A 84 0.44 14.41 -0.14
N PHE A 85 0.18 13.13 -0.45
CA PHE A 85 1.21 12.08 -0.48
C PHE A 85 0.82 10.94 -1.44
N GLY A 86 1.80 10.33 -2.05
CA GLY A 86 1.59 9.15 -2.88
C GLY A 86 1.88 7.84 -2.13
N GLY A 87 1.46 6.72 -2.70
CA GLY A 87 1.86 5.37 -2.27
C GLY A 87 2.32 4.52 -3.44
N SER A 88 3.46 3.83 -3.31
CA SER A 88 4.00 3.00 -4.39
C SER A 88 4.87 1.85 -3.87
N ASP A 89 4.69 0.66 -4.46
CA ASP A 89 5.55 -0.51 -4.24
C ASP A 89 6.64 -0.62 -5.33
N ALA A 90 6.64 0.30 -6.28
CA ALA A 90 7.75 0.60 -7.17
C ALA A 90 8.22 2.01 -6.83
N ALA A 91 9.29 2.15 -6.05
CA ALA A 91 9.81 3.45 -5.67
C ALA A 91 10.09 4.30 -6.92
N MET A 92 9.77 5.61 -6.84
CA MET A 92 9.95 6.52 -7.98
C MET A 92 11.39 6.51 -8.48
N THR A 93 11.54 6.51 -9.80
CA THR A 93 12.85 6.66 -10.46
C THR A 93 13.35 8.10 -10.33
N ASP A 94 14.65 8.33 -10.51
CA ASP A 94 15.19 9.69 -10.51
C ASP A 94 14.56 10.56 -11.58
N SER A 95 14.25 9.97 -12.75
CA SER A 95 13.56 10.67 -13.83
C SER A 95 12.12 11.05 -13.49
N ASP A 96 11.43 10.30 -12.63
CA ASP A 96 10.09 10.66 -12.15
C ASP A 96 10.16 11.69 -11.01
N ILE A 97 11.13 11.55 -10.11
CA ILE A 97 11.37 12.53 -9.04
C ILE A 97 11.70 13.91 -9.62
N ALA A 98 12.51 13.96 -10.68
CA ALA A 98 12.87 15.20 -11.36
C ALA A 98 11.68 15.96 -11.96
N LYS A 99 10.53 15.29 -12.20
CA LYS A 99 9.30 15.92 -12.67
C LYS A 99 8.47 16.56 -11.55
N VAL A 100 8.81 16.31 -10.29
CA VAL A 100 8.07 16.84 -9.14
C VAL A 100 8.74 18.12 -8.65
N SER A 101 8.13 19.26 -8.92
CA SER A 101 8.68 20.59 -8.58
C SER A 101 8.97 20.76 -7.08
N LYS A 102 8.16 20.13 -6.23
CA LYS A 102 8.31 20.15 -4.77
C LYS A 102 9.38 19.18 -4.24
N GLY A 103 10.04 18.39 -5.11
CA GLY A 103 10.92 17.31 -4.69
C GLY A 103 10.18 16.16 -4.00
N ILE A 104 10.85 15.00 -3.85
CA ILE A 104 10.27 13.81 -3.19
C ILE A 104 11.26 13.20 -2.21
N LEU A 105 10.75 12.85 -1.04
CA LEU A 105 11.35 11.95 -0.07
C LEU A 105 10.60 10.62 -0.14
N LEU A 106 11.32 9.51 -0.29
CA LEU A 106 10.78 8.16 -0.21
C LEU A 106 10.78 7.69 1.24
N VAL A 107 9.61 7.35 1.80
CA VAL A 107 9.48 6.87 3.18
C VAL A 107 9.01 5.41 3.14
N PRO A 108 9.88 4.43 3.44
CA PRO A 108 9.47 3.02 3.48
C PRO A 108 8.52 2.81 4.65
N THR A 109 7.45 2.04 4.46
CA THR A 109 6.41 1.84 5.50
C THR A 109 6.18 0.40 5.87
N ALA A 110 6.33 -0.52 4.95
CA ALA A 110 6.16 -1.95 5.20
C ALA A 110 6.80 -2.77 4.08
N GLY A 111 7.00 -4.04 4.34
CA GLY A 111 7.26 -5.05 3.35
C GLY A 111 6.20 -6.15 3.39
N GLY A 112 6.25 -7.08 2.43
CA GLY A 112 5.32 -8.21 2.41
C GLY A 112 5.57 -9.16 1.25
N ALA A 113 4.87 -10.30 1.27
CA ALA A 113 4.92 -11.29 0.21
C ALA A 113 3.91 -11.00 -0.90
N VAL A 114 4.31 -11.26 -2.14
CA VAL A 114 3.42 -11.35 -3.28
C VAL A 114 3.07 -12.81 -3.50
N ALA A 115 1.92 -13.25 -2.99
CA ALA A 115 1.45 -14.61 -3.09
C ALA A 115 1.07 -14.97 -4.53
N VAL A 116 1.59 -16.09 -5.03
CA VAL A 116 1.13 -16.71 -6.27
C VAL A 116 -0.11 -17.53 -5.95
N VAL A 117 -1.26 -17.02 -6.34
CA VAL A 117 -2.57 -17.62 -6.02
C VAL A 117 -3.15 -18.37 -7.23
N TYR A 118 -3.86 -19.46 -6.95
CA TYR A 118 -4.42 -20.29 -8.01
C TYR A 118 -5.84 -20.78 -7.68
N ASN A 119 -6.56 -21.15 -8.72
CA ASN A 119 -7.85 -21.83 -8.64
C ASN A 119 -7.80 -23.10 -9.51
N LEU A 120 -7.38 -24.21 -8.90
CA LEU A 120 -7.17 -25.48 -9.58
C LEU A 120 -8.01 -26.55 -8.88
N PRO A 121 -9.22 -26.84 -9.39
CA PRO A 121 -10.12 -27.81 -8.78
C PRO A 121 -9.46 -29.17 -8.59
N GLY A 122 -9.57 -29.73 -7.39
CA GLY A 122 -8.99 -31.02 -7.03
C GLY A 122 -7.50 -30.98 -6.63
N VAL A 123 -6.85 -29.80 -6.66
CA VAL A 123 -5.45 -29.63 -6.25
C VAL A 123 -5.38 -28.71 -5.05
N SER A 124 -5.12 -29.27 -3.88
CA SER A 124 -5.02 -28.51 -2.60
C SER A 124 -3.62 -28.01 -2.28
N SER A 125 -2.60 -28.54 -2.94
CA SER A 125 -1.20 -28.12 -2.78
C SER A 125 -0.53 -28.07 -4.13
N LEU A 126 0.00 -26.91 -4.49
CA LEU A 126 0.73 -26.70 -5.74
C LEU A 126 2.12 -26.17 -5.42
N LYS A 127 3.12 -26.78 -6.04
CA LYS A 127 4.52 -26.37 -6.00
C LYS A 127 4.93 -25.88 -7.38
N LEU A 128 5.67 -24.78 -7.44
CA LEU A 128 6.21 -24.27 -8.69
C LEU A 128 7.69 -23.91 -8.50
N SER A 129 8.55 -24.55 -9.30
CA SER A 129 9.94 -24.13 -9.40
C SER A 129 10.02 -22.71 -9.96
N GLN A 130 11.11 -22.00 -9.68
CA GLN A 130 11.38 -20.67 -10.25
C GLN A 130 11.24 -20.69 -11.77
N LYS A 131 11.69 -21.76 -12.39
CA LYS A 131 11.60 -21.97 -13.85
C LYS A 131 10.16 -22.15 -14.31
N SER A 132 9.38 -23.05 -13.68
CA SER A 132 8.00 -23.31 -14.05
C SER A 132 7.14 -22.06 -13.89
N LEU A 133 7.25 -21.36 -12.77
CA LEU A 133 6.50 -20.12 -12.53
C LEU A 133 6.80 -19.06 -13.60
N ALA A 134 8.08 -18.78 -13.85
CA ALA A 134 8.48 -17.78 -14.84
C ALA A 134 8.04 -18.15 -16.27
N GLU A 135 8.14 -19.43 -16.65
CA GLU A 135 7.73 -19.91 -17.98
C GLU A 135 6.20 -19.89 -18.16
N ILE A 136 5.40 -20.08 -17.10
CA ILE A 136 3.94 -19.89 -17.12
C ILE A 136 3.60 -18.44 -17.49
N PHE A 137 4.13 -17.47 -16.76
CA PHE A 137 3.82 -16.06 -17.00
C PHE A 137 4.49 -15.49 -18.26
N ALA A 138 5.54 -16.14 -18.77
CA ALA A 138 6.12 -15.85 -20.09
C ALA A 138 5.40 -16.55 -21.25
N GLY A 139 4.32 -17.33 -20.99
CA GLY A 139 3.53 -18.02 -21.99
C GLY A 139 4.21 -19.22 -22.65
N ARG A 140 5.26 -19.77 -22.04
CA ARG A 140 5.97 -20.96 -22.54
C ARG A 140 5.32 -22.25 -22.05
N LEU A 141 4.79 -22.28 -20.84
CA LEU A 141 3.97 -23.36 -20.30
C LEU A 141 2.50 -22.98 -20.40
N ALA A 142 1.74 -23.76 -21.17
CA ALA A 142 0.37 -23.42 -21.51
C ALA A 142 -0.68 -24.33 -20.83
N LYS A 143 -0.28 -25.49 -20.31
CA LYS A 143 -1.18 -26.47 -19.69
C LYS A 143 -0.69 -26.85 -18.29
N TRP A 144 -1.64 -27.15 -17.40
CA TRP A 144 -1.34 -27.53 -16.03
C TRP A 144 -0.60 -28.87 -15.93
N ASN A 145 -0.89 -29.83 -16.79
CA ASN A 145 -0.24 -31.14 -16.84
C ASN A 145 1.09 -31.15 -17.62
N ASP A 146 1.68 -29.98 -17.89
CA ASP A 146 3.01 -29.94 -18.51
C ASP A 146 4.02 -30.74 -17.67
N PRO A 147 4.88 -31.59 -18.31
CA PRO A 147 5.84 -32.41 -17.58
C PRO A 147 6.73 -31.66 -16.58
N LYS A 148 7.03 -30.37 -16.82
CA LYS A 148 7.82 -29.57 -15.89
C LYS A 148 7.05 -29.24 -14.61
N ILE A 149 5.74 -28.90 -14.74
CA ILE A 149 4.88 -28.66 -13.58
C ILE A 149 4.63 -29.97 -12.84
N ALA A 150 4.43 -31.08 -13.58
CA ALA A 150 4.26 -32.40 -12.99
C ALA A 150 5.51 -32.85 -12.19
N ALA A 151 6.72 -32.52 -12.68
CA ALA A 151 7.97 -32.81 -11.97
C ALA A 151 8.09 -32.04 -10.64
N ASP A 152 7.57 -30.80 -10.57
CA ASP A 152 7.49 -30.03 -9.33
C ASP A 152 6.45 -30.63 -8.34
N ASN A 153 5.51 -31.46 -8.82
CA ASN A 153 4.34 -31.94 -8.07
C ASN A 153 4.17 -33.48 -8.16
N PRO A 154 5.14 -34.28 -7.70
CA PRO A 154 5.05 -35.74 -7.77
C PRO A 154 3.83 -36.25 -6.99
N GLY A 155 3.04 -37.13 -7.63
CA GLY A 155 1.81 -37.71 -7.05
C GLY A 155 0.57 -36.82 -7.09
N VAL A 156 0.67 -35.58 -7.58
CA VAL A 156 -0.50 -34.71 -7.80
C VAL A 156 -1.09 -34.95 -9.20
N ASN A 157 -2.40 -35.23 -9.26
CA ASN A 157 -3.09 -35.34 -10.53
C ASN A 157 -3.41 -33.96 -11.11
N LEU A 158 -2.51 -33.45 -11.93
CA LEU A 158 -2.68 -32.16 -12.62
C LEU A 158 -3.61 -32.30 -13.83
N PRO A 159 -4.63 -31.44 -14.00
CA PRO A 159 -5.59 -31.56 -15.08
C PRO A 159 -5.00 -31.17 -16.43
N ASP A 160 -5.45 -31.86 -17.49
CA ASP A 160 -5.18 -31.48 -18.90
C ASP A 160 -6.03 -30.25 -19.29
N GLN A 161 -5.70 -29.10 -18.69
CA GLN A 161 -6.42 -27.85 -18.90
C GLN A 161 -5.44 -26.70 -19.19
N PRO A 162 -5.84 -25.74 -20.03
CA PRO A 162 -5.03 -24.56 -20.29
C PRO A 162 -4.89 -23.70 -19.04
N ILE A 163 -3.69 -23.14 -18.83
CA ILE A 163 -3.41 -22.19 -17.76
C ILE A 163 -3.94 -20.81 -18.14
N LYS A 164 -4.81 -20.23 -17.30
CA LYS A 164 -5.32 -18.87 -17.45
C LYS A 164 -4.59 -17.95 -16.49
N THR A 165 -3.64 -17.15 -16.97
CA THR A 165 -2.95 -16.18 -16.12
C THR A 165 -3.86 -14.99 -15.80
N ALA A 166 -3.82 -14.50 -14.57
CA ALA A 166 -4.53 -13.31 -14.12
C ALA A 166 -3.51 -12.24 -13.66
N VAL A 167 -3.59 -11.06 -14.25
CA VAL A 167 -2.63 -9.97 -14.04
C VAL A 167 -3.32 -8.64 -13.78
N ARG A 168 -2.56 -7.63 -13.42
CA ARG A 168 -3.06 -6.27 -13.15
C ARG A 168 -3.44 -5.55 -14.45
N ALA A 169 -4.58 -4.85 -14.40
CA ALA A 169 -5.06 -3.97 -15.47
C ALA A 169 -4.49 -2.55 -15.37
N ASP A 170 -4.02 -2.15 -14.19
CA ASP A 170 -3.49 -0.84 -13.83
C ASP A 170 -1.96 -0.87 -13.69
N GLY A 171 -1.32 0.29 -13.67
CA GLY A 171 0.09 0.40 -13.29
C GLY A 171 0.29 0.01 -11.82
N SER A 172 0.96 -1.12 -11.57
CA SER A 172 0.97 -1.82 -10.29
C SER A 172 2.37 -2.02 -9.75
N GLY A 173 2.59 -1.60 -8.49
CA GLY A 173 3.81 -1.94 -7.77
C GLY A 173 3.89 -3.42 -7.43
N THR A 174 2.77 -4.07 -7.13
CA THR A 174 2.72 -5.54 -6.95
C THR A 174 3.19 -6.27 -8.21
N THR A 175 2.80 -5.77 -9.41
CA THR A 175 3.33 -6.28 -10.69
C THR A 175 4.83 -6.03 -10.82
N PHE A 176 5.30 -4.86 -10.39
CA PHE A 176 6.74 -4.56 -10.39
C PHE A 176 7.51 -5.55 -9.52
N ILE A 177 7.09 -5.78 -8.26
CA ILE A 177 7.71 -6.77 -7.36
C ILE A 177 7.72 -8.15 -8.02
N PHE A 178 6.58 -8.59 -8.51
CA PHE A 178 6.44 -9.89 -9.16
C PHE A 178 7.36 -10.06 -10.37
N THR A 179 7.36 -9.09 -11.28
CA THR A 179 8.17 -9.15 -12.51
C THR A 179 9.67 -8.97 -12.23
N ASN A 180 10.03 -8.21 -11.20
CA ASN A 180 11.41 -8.08 -10.74
C ASN A 180 11.93 -9.44 -10.21
N ALA A 181 11.13 -10.12 -9.38
CA ALA A 181 11.46 -11.45 -8.89
C ALA A 181 11.62 -12.45 -10.04
N LEU A 182 10.62 -12.56 -10.93
CA LEU A 182 10.67 -13.50 -12.05
C LEU A 182 11.82 -13.20 -13.02
N SER A 183 12.13 -11.93 -13.26
CA SER A 183 13.28 -11.53 -14.11
C SER A 183 14.63 -11.87 -13.47
N SER A 184 14.69 -11.83 -12.14
CA SER A 184 15.90 -12.23 -11.39
C SER A 184 16.07 -13.75 -11.34
N MET A 185 14.98 -14.50 -11.39
CA MET A 185 14.94 -15.96 -11.37
C MET A 185 15.19 -16.58 -12.76
N ASN A 186 14.79 -15.89 -13.85
CA ASN A 186 14.72 -16.52 -15.17
C ASN A 186 15.03 -15.53 -16.30
N SER A 187 16.09 -15.80 -17.04
CA SER A 187 16.56 -14.95 -18.16
C SER A 187 15.57 -14.93 -19.33
N TYR A 188 14.86 -16.02 -19.58
CA TYR A 188 13.81 -16.06 -20.62
C TYR A 188 12.67 -15.11 -20.30
N PHE A 189 12.17 -15.13 -19.05
CA PHE A 189 11.16 -14.17 -18.60
C PHE A 189 11.67 -12.73 -18.71
N LYS A 190 12.90 -12.48 -18.26
CA LYS A 190 13.55 -11.16 -18.35
C LYS A 190 13.58 -10.63 -19.79
N GLY A 191 13.90 -11.48 -20.76
CA GLY A 191 13.97 -11.08 -22.17
C GLY A 191 12.60 -10.94 -22.86
N ARG A 192 11.59 -11.66 -22.38
CA ARG A 192 10.25 -11.71 -23.02
C ARG A 192 9.25 -10.73 -22.45
N VAL A 193 9.25 -10.55 -21.13
CA VAL A 193 8.29 -9.72 -20.38
C VAL A 193 9.03 -8.56 -19.72
N GLY A 194 10.13 -8.84 -19.03
CA GLY A 194 10.94 -7.85 -18.31
C GLY A 194 10.28 -7.34 -17.04
N VAL A 195 10.92 -6.32 -16.42
CA VAL A 195 10.47 -5.69 -15.18
C VAL A 195 9.63 -4.45 -15.47
N GLY A 196 8.51 -4.29 -14.79
CA GLY A 196 7.72 -3.07 -14.90
C GLY A 196 6.41 -3.09 -14.11
N THR A 197 5.82 -1.91 -13.95
CA THR A 197 4.50 -1.77 -13.31
C THR A 197 3.34 -2.15 -14.25
N ALA A 198 3.56 -2.13 -15.55
CA ALA A 198 2.60 -2.50 -16.61
C ALA A 198 3.34 -3.11 -17.82
N PRO A 199 3.96 -4.29 -17.65
CA PRO A 199 4.73 -4.93 -18.71
C PRO A 199 3.82 -5.38 -19.86
N LYS A 200 4.42 -5.58 -21.03
CA LYS A 200 3.74 -6.20 -22.16
C LYS A 200 3.74 -7.73 -21.98
N TRP A 201 2.63 -8.26 -21.49
CA TRP A 201 2.48 -9.72 -21.34
C TRP A 201 2.46 -10.42 -22.70
N THR A 202 3.07 -11.59 -22.75
CA THR A 202 3.17 -12.41 -23.98
C THR A 202 1.96 -13.33 -24.21
N THR A 203 1.08 -13.44 -23.20
CA THR A 203 -0.19 -14.14 -23.25
C THR A 203 -1.35 -13.15 -23.32
N ASN A 204 -2.58 -13.67 -23.47
CA ASN A 204 -3.80 -12.86 -23.29
C ASN A 204 -4.37 -13.11 -21.88
N PRO A 205 -3.83 -12.48 -20.83
CA PRO A 205 -4.23 -12.77 -19.46
C PRO A 205 -5.57 -12.13 -19.10
N LEU A 206 -6.24 -12.73 -18.11
CA LEU A 206 -7.33 -12.10 -17.39
C LEU A 206 -6.80 -10.85 -16.69
N LYS A 207 -7.56 -9.75 -16.74
CA LYS A 207 -7.13 -8.47 -16.16
C LYS A 207 -7.99 -8.10 -14.96
N GLY A 208 -7.34 -7.76 -13.83
CA GLY A 208 -8.00 -7.28 -12.62
C GLY A 208 -7.43 -5.93 -12.17
N ARG A 209 -8.31 -4.98 -11.81
CA ARG A 209 -7.88 -3.68 -11.28
C ARG A 209 -7.55 -3.82 -9.79
N GLY A 210 -6.33 -3.42 -9.40
CA GLY A 210 -5.83 -3.57 -8.04
C GLY A 210 -5.60 -5.03 -7.63
N ASN A 211 -5.07 -5.26 -6.43
CA ASN A 211 -5.00 -6.59 -5.82
C ASN A 211 -6.38 -7.24 -5.68
N PRO A 212 -7.45 -6.52 -5.23
CA PRO A 212 -8.78 -7.13 -5.13
C PRO A 212 -9.33 -7.59 -6.48
N GLY A 213 -9.05 -6.88 -7.57
CA GLY A 213 -9.50 -7.28 -8.91
C GLY A 213 -8.83 -8.56 -9.40
N VAL A 214 -7.53 -8.75 -9.16
CA VAL A 214 -6.84 -10.01 -9.49
C VAL A 214 -7.34 -11.14 -8.60
N ALA A 215 -7.50 -10.92 -7.29
CA ALA A 215 -8.06 -11.90 -6.37
C ALA A 215 -9.44 -12.40 -6.84
N ALA A 216 -10.32 -11.48 -7.24
CA ALA A 216 -11.64 -11.83 -7.76
C ALA A 216 -11.57 -12.60 -9.08
N GLN A 217 -10.62 -12.26 -9.99
CA GLN A 217 -10.43 -13.02 -11.24
C GLN A 217 -10.03 -14.47 -10.97
N VAL A 218 -9.06 -14.69 -10.08
CA VAL A 218 -8.61 -16.04 -9.74
C VAL A 218 -9.72 -16.83 -9.04
N LYS A 219 -10.40 -16.23 -8.07
CA LYS A 219 -11.46 -16.89 -7.30
C LYS A 219 -12.58 -17.44 -8.18
N ARG A 220 -13.04 -16.66 -9.19
CA ARG A 220 -14.15 -17.02 -10.06
C ARG A 220 -13.78 -17.85 -11.29
N THR A 221 -12.49 -17.94 -11.63
CA THR A 221 -12.07 -18.59 -12.88
C THR A 221 -11.32 -19.88 -12.59
N PRO A 222 -11.93 -21.06 -12.80
CA PRO A 222 -11.22 -22.33 -12.72
C PRO A 222 -10.02 -22.38 -13.67
N TYR A 223 -8.96 -23.08 -13.24
CA TYR A 223 -7.70 -23.26 -13.95
C TYR A 223 -6.90 -21.97 -14.15
N SER A 224 -7.12 -20.98 -13.25
CA SER A 224 -6.37 -19.74 -13.28
C SER A 224 -5.26 -19.67 -12.23
N ILE A 225 -4.27 -18.84 -12.53
CA ILE A 225 -3.16 -18.48 -11.65
C ILE A 225 -2.93 -16.98 -11.74
N GLY A 226 -2.66 -16.34 -10.62
CA GLY A 226 -2.37 -14.91 -10.55
C GLY A 226 -1.44 -14.59 -9.39
N TYR A 227 -1.26 -13.31 -9.13
CA TYR A 227 -0.45 -12.84 -8.01
C TYR A 227 -1.14 -11.67 -7.31
N VAL A 228 -1.10 -11.67 -6.00
CA VAL A 228 -1.65 -10.61 -5.14
C VAL A 228 -0.76 -10.44 -3.91
N GLU A 229 -0.83 -9.29 -3.27
CA GLU A 229 -0.27 -9.16 -1.92
C GLU A 229 -0.96 -10.14 -0.97
N PHE A 230 -0.22 -10.70 -0.01
CA PHE A 230 -0.61 -11.88 0.77
C PHE A 230 -1.87 -11.70 1.62
N ALA A 231 -2.09 -10.51 2.21
CA ALA A 231 -3.32 -10.23 2.97
C ALA A 231 -4.57 -10.37 2.11
N TYR A 232 -4.49 -10.05 0.80
CA TYR A 232 -5.61 -10.29 -0.13
C TYR A 232 -5.85 -11.77 -0.40
N ALA A 233 -4.80 -12.58 -0.46
CA ALA A 233 -4.96 -14.03 -0.60
C ALA A 233 -5.70 -14.61 0.60
N LYS A 234 -5.29 -14.27 1.83
CA LYS A 234 -5.94 -14.67 3.09
C LYS A 234 -7.38 -14.19 3.17
N LYS A 235 -7.61 -12.89 2.97
CA LYS A 235 -8.95 -12.28 3.05
C LYS A 235 -9.96 -12.92 2.11
N ASN A 236 -9.51 -13.38 0.93
CA ASN A 236 -10.38 -14.00 -0.08
C ASN A 236 -10.45 -15.54 0.00
N GLY A 237 -9.68 -16.17 0.91
CA GLY A 237 -9.59 -17.62 1.01
C GLY A 237 -9.00 -18.28 -0.24
N LEU A 238 -8.02 -17.61 -0.89
CA LEU A 238 -7.34 -18.15 -2.07
C LEU A 238 -6.23 -19.10 -1.66
N GLN A 239 -6.06 -20.17 -2.42
CA GLN A 239 -4.91 -21.05 -2.27
C GLN A 239 -3.67 -20.38 -2.87
N ALA A 240 -2.54 -20.48 -2.17
CA ALA A 240 -1.25 -19.99 -2.63
C ALA A 240 -0.33 -21.17 -2.96
N ALA A 241 0.40 -21.07 -4.07
CA ALA A 241 1.42 -22.05 -4.44
C ALA A 241 2.68 -21.86 -3.58
N ALA A 242 3.33 -22.98 -3.23
CA ALA A 242 4.68 -22.94 -2.69
C ALA A 242 5.68 -22.71 -3.83
N ILE A 243 6.52 -21.70 -3.70
CA ILE A 243 7.49 -21.31 -4.73
C ILE A 243 8.89 -21.70 -4.29
N GLU A 244 9.65 -22.28 -5.21
CA GLU A 244 11.05 -22.65 -5.00
C GLU A 244 11.89 -21.41 -4.72
N ASN A 245 12.64 -21.41 -3.61
CA ASN A 245 13.61 -20.37 -3.29
C ASN A 245 15.00 -20.70 -3.84
N LYS A 246 16.00 -19.83 -3.61
CA LYS A 246 17.40 -20.06 -4.05
C LYS A 246 18.07 -21.30 -3.46
N LYS A 247 17.53 -21.83 -2.34
CA LYS A 247 18.05 -23.05 -1.71
C LYS A 247 17.44 -24.33 -2.28
N GLY A 248 16.49 -24.22 -3.22
CA GLY A 248 15.73 -25.35 -3.77
C GLY A 248 14.56 -25.80 -2.86
N GLU A 249 14.20 -25.00 -1.86
CA GLU A 249 13.09 -25.28 -0.95
C GLU A 249 11.79 -24.68 -1.50
N PHE A 250 10.69 -25.44 -1.46
CA PHE A 250 9.36 -24.93 -1.80
C PHE A 250 8.73 -24.24 -0.60
N VAL A 251 8.58 -22.92 -0.66
CA VAL A 251 8.16 -22.07 0.46
C VAL A 251 6.80 -21.45 0.17
N LEU A 252 5.87 -21.53 1.13
CA LEU A 252 4.60 -20.82 1.11
C LEU A 252 4.77 -19.36 1.58
N PRO A 253 3.95 -18.41 1.06
CA PRO A 253 3.94 -17.06 1.58
C PRO A 253 3.38 -17.04 3.00
N SER A 254 4.08 -16.36 3.90
CA SER A 254 3.66 -16.05 5.26
C SER A 254 4.42 -14.83 5.78
N LEU A 255 4.00 -14.26 6.90
CA LEU A 255 4.75 -13.21 7.58
C LEU A 255 6.18 -13.67 7.93
N GLU A 256 6.32 -14.89 8.47
CA GLU A 256 7.61 -15.45 8.84
C GLU A 256 8.54 -15.57 7.63
N THR A 257 8.05 -16.16 6.53
CA THR A 257 8.87 -16.38 5.33
C THR A 257 9.16 -15.08 4.58
N ALA A 258 8.30 -14.07 4.68
CA ALA A 258 8.56 -12.72 4.18
C ALA A 258 9.60 -11.97 5.02
N ASN A 259 9.50 -12.03 6.36
CA ASN A 259 10.51 -11.48 7.27
C ASN A 259 11.90 -12.09 7.00
N LYS A 260 11.97 -13.40 6.84
CA LYS A 260 13.21 -14.10 6.51
C LYS A 260 13.82 -13.62 5.19
N ALA A 261 12.99 -13.44 4.18
CA ALA A 261 13.41 -12.96 2.86
C ALA A 261 13.91 -11.50 2.90
N LEU A 262 13.30 -10.64 3.70
CA LEU A 262 13.63 -9.22 3.79
C LEU A 262 14.68 -8.89 4.88
N SER A 263 15.06 -9.86 5.71
CA SER A 263 15.98 -9.65 6.85
C SER A 263 17.37 -9.13 6.45
N THR A 264 17.81 -9.40 5.21
CA THR A 264 19.12 -9.00 4.70
C THR A 264 19.09 -7.70 3.88
N VAL A 265 17.92 -7.11 3.68
CA VAL A 265 17.78 -5.86 2.93
C VAL A 265 18.44 -4.70 3.67
N LYS A 266 19.36 -4.03 3.00
CA LYS A 266 20.00 -2.81 3.49
C LYS A 266 19.46 -1.61 2.74
N PHE A 267 18.90 -0.67 3.48
CA PHE A 267 18.37 0.56 2.89
C PHE A 267 19.50 1.55 2.61
N PRO A 268 19.64 2.04 1.37
CA PRO A 268 20.52 3.17 1.05
C PRO A 268 19.93 4.48 1.60
N ASP A 269 20.71 5.58 1.55
CA ASP A 269 20.29 6.88 2.07
C ASP A 269 19.02 7.43 1.41
N ASN A 270 18.76 7.09 0.15
CA ASN A 270 17.54 7.45 -0.57
C ASN A 270 16.38 6.46 -0.34
N PHE A 271 16.53 5.48 0.53
CA PHE A 271 15.57 4.42 0.87
C PHE A 271 15.06 3.59 -0.33
N ARG A 272 15.65 3.70 -1.50
CA ARG A 272 15.24 2.95 -2.70
C ARG A 272 16.00 1.64 -2.79
N VAL A 273 15.32 0.54 -2.49
CA VAL A 273 15.86 -0.81 -2.61
C VAL A 273 14.80 -1.78 -3.13
N PHE A 274 15.20 -2.69 -3.99
CA PHE A 274 14.32 -3.72 -4.54
C PHE A 274 14.95 -5.09 -4.34
N GLU A 275 14.24 -5.99 -3.66
CA GLU A 275 14.65 -7.39 -3.57
C GLU A 275 14.10 -8.15 -4.78
N GLY A 276 14.98 -8.83 -5.51
CA GLY A 276 14.59 -9.56 -6.72
C GLY A 276 14.39 -11.05 -6.47
N ASN A 277 15.36 -11.69 -5.83
CA ASN A 277 15.33 -13.12 -5.51
C ASN A 277 16.18 -13.34 -4.25
N PRO A 278 15.58 -13.21 -3.06
CA PRO A 278 16.30 -13.32 -1.80
C PRO A 278 16.99 -14.68 -1.62
N SER A 279 18.04 -14.69 -0.80
CA SER A 279 18.80 -15.93 -0.52
C SER A 279 18.04 -16.94 0.31
N ASP A 280 16.98 -16.53 1.02
CA ASP A 280 16.20 -17.36 1.94
C ASP A 280 14.75 -16.85 2.04
N GLY A 281 13.86 -17.64 2.65
CA GLY A 281 12.45 -17.30 2.82
C GLY A 281 11.62 -17.41 1.53
N TYR A 282 10.49 -16.70 1.49
CA TYR A 282 9.63 -16.67 0.32
C TYR A 282 10.23 -15.80 -0.79
N PRO A 283 10.33 -16.29 -2.04
CA PRO A 283 11.18 -15.64 -3.03
C PRO A 283 10.56 -14.42 -3.73
N ILE A 284 9.29 -14.11 -3.49
CA ILE A 284 8.61 -12.97 -4.12
C ILE A 284 8.14 -12.01 -3.05
N VAL A 285 9.04 -11.13 -2.64
CA VAL A 285 8.79 -10.13 -1.58
C VAL A 285 9.12 -8.73 -2.09
N GLY A 286 8.55 -7.73 -1.45
CA GLY A 286 8.84 -6.35 -1.77
C GLY A 286 8.47 -5.40 -0.66
N LEU A 287 8.80 -4.14 -0.88
CA LEU A 287 8.58 -3.03 0.03
C LEU A 287 7.56 -2.06 -0.57
N THR A 288 7.01 -1.20 0.27
CA THR A 288 6.12 -0.11 -0.14
C THR A 288 6.53 1.19 0.52
N TRP A 289 6.34 2.30 -0.19
CA TRP A 289 6.77 3.63 0.24
C TRP A 289 5.62 4.62 0.19
N LEU A 290 5.61 5.56 1.14
CA LEU A 290 4.96 6.85 0.93
C LEU A 290 5.88 7.74 0.08
N LEU A 291 5.29 8.44 -0.88
CA LEU A 291 5.92 9.45 -1.72
C LEU A 291 5.58 10.82 -1.13
N VAL A 292 6.52 11.40 -0.38
CA VAL A 292 6.31 12.59 0.44
C VAL A 292 6.98 13.77 -0.23
N TYR A 293 6.26 14.89 -0.39
CA TYR A 293 6.88 16.11 -0.93
C TYR A 293 7.89 16.72 0.06
N LYS A 294 8.90 17.39 -0.47
CA LYS A 294 9.84 18.17 0.34
C LYS A 294 9.36 19.58 0.66
N GLN A 295 8.16 19.97 0.18
CA GLN A 295 7.55 21.28 0.41
C GLN A 295 6.06 21.14 0.69
N TYR A 296 5.62 21.71 1.82
CA TYR A 296 4.21 21.80 2.24
C TYR A 296 3.93 23.17 2.87
N ASP A 297 2.66 23.54 2.93
CA ASP A 297 2.21 24.58 3.83
C ASP A 297 2.41 24.15 5.30
N ALA A 298 2.59 25.10 6.23
CA ALA A 298 2.96 24.82 7.62
C ALA A 298 2.04 23.80 8.31
N ASP A 299 0.71 23.93 8.14
CA ASP A 299 -0.26 23.02 8.77
C ASP A 299 -0.17 21.60 8.19
N LYS A 300 -0.03 21.49 6.88
CA LYS A 300 0.14 20.18 6.21
C LYS A 300 1.48 19.55 6.56
N LYS A 301 2.55 20.31 6.65
CA LYS A 301 3.85 19.82 7.11
C LYS A 301 3.75 19.24 8.52
N ALA A 302 3.12 19.97 9.45
CA ALA A 302 2.93 19.51 10.82
C ALA A 302 2.10 18.21 10.89
N ALA A 303 1.02 18.15 10.11
CA ALA A 303 0.18 16.95 10.01
C ALA A 303 0.93 15.77 9.39
N MET A 304 1.67 15.98 8.29
CA MET A 304 2.51 14.95 7.65
C MET A 304 3.60 14.42 8.58
N LYS A 305 4.24 15.32 9.37
CA LYS A 305 5.22 14.90 10.39
C LYS A 305 4.59 13.95 11.41
N LYS A 306 3.42 14.32 11.97
CA LYS A 306 2.70 13.45 12.93
C LYS A 306 2.33 12.10 12.29
N TRP A 307 1.82 12.12 11.04
CA TRP A 307 1.44 10.92 10.30
C TRP A 307 2.64 9.99 10.06
N ILE A 308 3.75 10.51 9.52
CA ILE A 308 4.96 9.72 9.24
C ILE A 308 5.57 9.16 10.52
N ASN A 309 5.71 10.00 11.56
CA ASN A 309 6.22 9.52 12.85
C ASN A 309 5.38 8.37 13.38
N TRP A 310 4.05 8.52 13.38
CA TRP A 310 3.15 7.48 13.87
C TRP A 310 3.24 6.19 13.02
N VAL A 311 3.25 6.31 11.69
CA VAL A 311 3.39 5.16 10.77
C VAL A 311 4.68 4.39 11.01
N LEU A 312 5.78 5.09 11.30
CA LEU A 312 7.11 4.49 11.49
C LEU A 312 7.41 4.09 12.95
N THR A 313 6.50 4.37 13.88
CA THR A 313 6.61 3.98 15.30
C THR A 313 5.42 3.12 15.71
N ASP A 314 4.39 3.71 16.34
CA ASP A 314 3.20 3.01 16.85
C ASP A 314 2.51 2.16 15.76
N GLY A 315 2.46 2.68 14.54
CA GLY A 315 1.83 1.99 13.41
C GLY A 315 2.50 0.67 13.07
N GLN A 316 3.83 0.56 13.23
CA GLN A 316 4.56 -0.67 12.93
C GLN A 316 4.11 -1.87 13.76
N GLU A 317 3.53 -1.65 14.96
CA GLU A 317 2.99 -2.71 15.81
C GLU A 317 1.78 -3.42 15.18
N LEU A 318 1.10 -2.76 14.23
CA LEU A 318 -0.07 -3.31 13.55
C LEU A 318 0.27 -4.16 12.32
N ASN A 319 1.53 -4.15 11.88
CA ASN A 319 1.94 -4.83 10.65
C ASN A 319 1.74 -6.34 10.74
N ASP A 320 2.18 -6.93 11.84
CA ASP A 320 2.19 -8.39 12.04
C ASP A 320 0.77 -8.98 11.98
N ASP A 321 -0.23 -8.27 12.52
CA ASP A 321 -1.63 -8.69 12.52
C ASP A 321 -2.22 -8.80 11.11
N LEU A 322 -1.62 -8.11 10.14
CA LEU A 322 -2.06 -8.05 8.76
C LEU A 322 -1.06 -8.70 7.79
N ASP A 323 -0.10 -9.48 8.30
CA ASP A 323 0.93 -10.19 7.54
C ASP A 323 1.90 -9.28 6.75
N TYR A 324 2.11 -8.04 7.20
CA TYR A 324 3.14 -7.15 6.68
C TYR A 324 4.39 -7.18 7.57
N THR A 325 5.57 -7.12 6.94
CA THR A 325 6.82 -7.00 7.69
C THR A 325 7.02 -5.57 8.18
N ARG A 326 7.67 -5.42 9.32
CA ARG A 326 8.03 -4.10 9.85
C ARG A 326 9.25 -3.53 9.14
N ILE A 327 9.35 -2.21 9.13
CA ILE A 327 10.58 -1.53 8.74
C ILE A 327 11.56 -1.59 9.93
N PRO A 328 12.85 -1.93 9.70
CA PRO A 328 13.86 -1.93 10.77
C PRO A 328 13.89 -0.60 11.51
N ALA A 329 13.99 -0.64 12.83
CA ALA A 329 13.88 0.55 13.68
C ALA A 329 14.92 1.64 13.36
N ASP A 330 16.13 1.25 13.01
CA ASP A 330 17.18 2.18 12.56
C ASP A 330 16.82 2.87 11.23
N THR A 331 16.21 2.14 10.31
CA THR A 331 15.72 2.67 9.02
C THR A 331 14.54 3.61 9.24
N ALA A 332 13.61 3.26 10.13
CA ALA A 332 12.48 4.12 10.51
C ALA A 332 12.98 5.45 11.12
N GLN A 333 13.95 5.39 12.03
CA GLN A 333 14.56 6.59 12.62
C GLN A 333 15.28 7.45 11.57
N LYS A 334 16.02 6.85 10.63
CA LYS A 334 16.66 7.58 9.53
C LYS A 334 15.62 8.26 8.63
N ALA A 335 14.50 7.62 8.34
CA ALA A 335 13.45 8.20 7.52
C ALA A 335 12.74 9.37 8.21
N ILE A 336 12.52 9.30 9.53
CA ILE A 336 12.00 10.39 10.34
C ILE A 336 12.99 11.57 10.35
N ALA A 337 14.28 11.30 10.56
CA ALA A 337 15.32 12.34 10.54
C ALA A 337 15.45 13.00 9.16
N ALA A 338 15.34 12.21 8.07
CA ALA A 338 15.33 12.73 6.71
C ALA A 338 14.13 13.66 6.46
N PHE A 339 12.93 13.29 6.98
CA PHE A 339 11.77 14.19 6.90
C PHE A 339 12.04 15.52 7.60
N ASP A 340 12.59 15.49 8.82
CA ASP A 340 12.88 16.70 9.60
C ASP A 340 13.94 17.60 8.93
N ALA A 341 14.90 17.00 8.26
CA ALA A 341 15.99 17.73 7.58
C ALA A 341 15.58 18.28 6.20
N GLU A 342 14.79 17.55 5.44
CA GLU A 342 14.57 17.81 4.01
C GLU A 342 13.20 18.43 3.69
N VAL A 343 12.19 18.26 4.58
CA VAL A 343 10.84 18.79 4.34
C VAL A 343 10.69 20.18 4.93
N LYS A 344 10.29 21.13 4.09
CA LYS A 344 10.12 22.55 4.42
C LYS A 344 8.66 22.95 4.42
#